data_82be502d1608b44fb0a290131c913902
#
_entry.id   82be502d1608b44fb0a290131c913902
#
_cell.length_a   1.000
_cell.length_b   1.000
_cell.length_c   1.000
_cell.angle_alpha   90.00
_cell.angle_beta   90.00
_cell.angle_gamma   90.00
#
_symmetry.space_group_name_H-M   'P 1'
#
loop_
_entity.id
_entity.type
_entity.pdbx_description
1 polymer ?
#
loop_
_entity_poly.entity_id
_entity_poly.type
_entity_poly.pdbx_seq_one_letter_code
_entity_poly.pdbx_strand_id
1 'polypeptide(L)'
;MRILIVNDDGIKAPGIRKLAELSMQLGEVWVVAPKSQCSAMSQRITLFEDIEVTPESYDVDGVRAYSVGGTPADCVKVALEFLMPEKPDVIFSGINSGYNTGIDILYSGTVG
;
A
#
# COMPACT_ATOMS: atom_id res chain seq x y z
N MET A 1 -3.36 16.50 -0.34
CA MET A 1 -2.21 15.58 -0.41
C MET A 1 -2.69 14.22 -0.87
N ARG A 2 -1.93 13.57 -1.72
CA ARG A 2 -2.27 12.23 -2.20
C ARG A 2 -1.31 11.24 -1.57
N ILE A 3 -1.85 10.23 -0.91
CA ILE A 3 -1.06 9.30 -0.09
C ILE A 3 -1.26 7.88 -0.59
N LEU A 4 -0.16 7.17 -0.81
CA LEU A 4 -0.19 5.75 -1.13
C LEU A 4 0.34 4.99 0.08
N ILE A 5 -0.39 3.96 0.49
CA ILE A 5 0.01 3.13 1.63
C ILE A 5 0.18 1.69 1.16
N VAL A 6 1.31 1.10 1.51
CA VAL A 6 1.62 -0.30 1.20
C VAL A 6 2.10 -0.99 2.48
N ASN A 7 2.16 -2.32 2.46
CA ASN A 7 2.72 -3.09 3.58
C ASN A 7 3.16 -4.47 3.10
N ASP A 8 3.76 -5.26 3.99
CA ASP A 8 4.11 -6.65 3.71
C ASP A 8 3.10 -7.62 4.30
N ASP A 9 2.29 -7.20 5.24
CA ASP A 9 1.39 -8.09 5.98
C ASP A 9 0.10 -8.40 5.26
N GLY A 10 -0.20 -7.67 4.22
CA GLY A 10 -1.40 -7.87 3.44
C GLY A 10 -2.46 -6.81 3.71
N ILE A 11 -3.41 -6.70 2.80
CA ILE A 11 -4.41 -5.63 2.85
C ILE A 11 -5.37 -5.76 4.03
N LYS A 12 -5.51 -6.96 4.57
CA LYS A 12 -6.41 -7.19 5.70
C LYS A 12 -5.75 -7.02 7.06
N ALA A 13 -4.46 -6.71 7.08
CA ALA A 13 -3.76 -6.51 8.34
C ALA A 13 -4.28 -5.28 9.06
N PRO A 14 -4.43 -5.36 10.39
CA PRO A 14 -4.98 -4.21 11.14
C PRO A 14 -4.08 -2.99 11.12
N GLY A 15 -2.78 -3.18 10.98
CA GLY A 15 -1.84 -2.05 10.95
C GLY A 15 -2.04 -1.13 9.76
N ILE A 16 -2.25 -1.69 8.58
CA ILE A 16 -2.43 -0.86 7.40
C ILE A 16 -3.77 -0.13 7.43
N ARG A 17 -4.79 -0.78 8.01
CA ARG A 17 -6.09 -0.16 8.16
C ARG A 17 -5.99 1.06 9.09
N LYS A 18 -5.27 0.92 10.17
CA LYS A 18 -5.06 2.02 11.11
C LYS A 18 -4.30 3.17 10.46
N LEU A 19 -3.30 2.85 9.70
CA LEU A 19 -2.52 3.87 8.98
C LEU A 19 -3.39 4.60 7.95
N ALA A 20 -4.24 3.87 7.24
CA ALA A 20 -5.15 4.47 6.29
C ALA A 20 -6.12 5.43 6.97
N GLU A 21 -6.66 5.01 8.11
CA GLU A 21 -7.58 5.84 8.88
C GLU A 21 -6.92 7.15 9.32
N LEU A 22 -5.71 7.06 9.84
CA LEU A 22 -4.97 8.24 10.26
C LEU A 22 -4.61 9.14 9.08
N SER A 23 -4.27 8.53 7.95
CA SER A 23 -3.85 9.28 6.77
C SER A 23 -4.99 10.03 6.10
N MET A 24 -6.22 9.61 6.34
CA MET A 24 -7.38 10.32 5.80
C MET A 24 -7.46 11.76 6.27
N GLN A 25 -6.85 12.05 7.40
CA GLN A 25 -6.79 13.41 7.91
C GLN A 25 -5.84 14.29 7.11
N LEU A 26 -4.97 13.68 6.34
CA LEU A 26 -3.97 14.39 5.56
C LEU A 26 -4.39 14.63 4.11
N GLY A 27 -5.28 13.81 3.60
CA GLY A 27 -5.73 13.97 2.22
C GLY A 27 -6.32 12.70 1.63
N GLU A 28 -6.16 12.56 0.33
CA GLU A 28 -6.67 11.41 -0.41
C GLU A 28 -5.78 10.20 -0.15
N VAL A 29 -6.39 9.08 0.18
CA VAL A 29 -5.66 7.87 0.58
C VAL A 29 -5.95 6.72 -0.39
N TRP A 30 -4.87 6.11 -0.85
CA TRP A 30 -4.90 4.90 -1.65
C TRP A 30 -4.18 3.81 -0.88
N VAL A 31 -4.79 2.64 -0.76
CA VAL A 31 -4.17 1.48 -0.12
C VAL A 31 -3.97 0.42 -1.18
N VAL A 32 -2.74 0.05 -1.44
CA VAL A 32 -2.43 -1.01 -2.39
C VAL A 32 -1.49 -1.96 -1.67
N ALA A 33 -1.96 -3.15 -1.38
CA ALA A 33 -1.23 -4.07 -0.55
C ALA A 33 -1.37 -5.51 -1.05
N PRO A 34 -0.49 -6.41 -0.63
CA PRO A 34 -0.60 -7.80 -1.02
C PRO A 34 -1.92 -8.40 -0.60
N LYS A 35 -2.41 -9.33 -1.39
CA LYS A 35 -3.66 -10.01 -1.09
C LYS A 35 -3.57 -10.79 0.21
N SER A 36 -2.41 -11.34 0.48
CA SER A 36 -2.15 -12.05 1.72
C SER A 36 -0.75 -11.73 2.17
N GLN A 37 -0.42 -12.16 3.39
CA GLN A 37 0.90 -11.92 3.94
C GLN A 37 1.98 -12.41 2.99
N CYS A 38 2.92 -11.52 2.72
CA CYS A 38 4.07 -11.82 1.89
C CYS A 38 5.18 -12.34 2.79
N SER A 39 5.39 -13.63 2.80
CA SER A 39 6.45 -14.20 3.61
C SER A 39 7.78 -14.12 2.87
N ALA A 40 8.84 -14.53 3.55
CA ALA A 40 10.17 -14.54 2.98
C ALA A 40 10.28 -15.40 1.72
N MET A 41 9.29 -16.21 1.47
CA MET A 41 9.28 -17.05 0.28
C MET A 41 9.01 -16.30 -1.00
N SER A 42 8.54 -15.09 -0.90
CA SER A 42 8.19 -14.33 -2.08
C SER A 42 9.36 -13.57 -2.65
N GLN A 43 10.49 -14.22 -2.76
CA GLN A 43 11.63 -13.63 -3.44
C GLN A 43 11.53 -13.77 -4.94
N ARG A 44 10.45 -14.37 -5.38
CA ARG A 44 10.21 -14.55 -6.80
C ARG A 44 9.93 -13.21 -7.46
N ILE A 45 10.52 -12.99 -8.61
CA ILE A 45 10.18 -11.84 -9.42
C ILE A 45 8.84 -12.14 -10.06
N THR A 46 7.87 -11.30 -9.81
CA THR A 46 6.56 -11.46 -10.40
C THR A 46 6.48 -10.61 -11.66
N LEU A 47 6.11 -11.24 -12.75
CA LEU A 47 5.94 -10.53 -14.01
C LEU A 47 4.60 -9.83 -14.00
N PHE A 48 4.52 -8.69 -14.66
CA PHE A 48 3.32 -7.88 -14.70
C PHE A 48 2.09 -8.62 -15.17
N GLU A 49 2.26 -9.43 -16.17
CA GLU A 49 1.14 -10.15 -16.77
C GLU A 49 0.51 -11.13 -15.81
N ASP A 50 1.24 -11.51 -14.77
CA ASP A 50 0.77 -12.47 -13.80
C ASP A 50 0.29 -11.83 -12.51
N ILE A 51 0.32 -10.52 -12.42
CA ILE A 51 -0.09 -9.81 -11.21
C ILE A 51 -1.60 -9.60 -11.24
N GLU A 52 -2.27 -10.17 -10.26
CA GLU A 52 -3.70 -9.99 -10.10
C GLU A 52 -3.98 -8.77 -9.24
N VAL A 53 -4.81 -7.88 -9.71
CA VAL A 53 -5.19 -6.68 -8.98
C VAL A 53 -6.70 -6.70 -8.77
N THR A 54 -7.12 -6.61 -7.52
CA THR A 54 -8.52 -6.69 -7.15
C THR A 54 -8.95 -5.48 -6.33
N PRO A 55 -10.00 -4.75 -6.75
CA PRO A 55 -10.55 -3.69 -5.91
C PRO A 55 -11.13 -4.29 -4.64
N GLU A 56 -10.89 -3.65 -3.52
CA GLU A 56 -11.35 -4.16 -2.23
C GLU A 56 -12.26 -3.14 -1.55
N SER A 57 -13.28 -3.65 -0.87
CA SER A 57 -14.10 -2.82 0.01
C SER A 57 -13.32 -2.60 1.28
N TYR A 58 -13.19 -1.34 1.67
CA TYR A 58 -12.43 -1.00 2.85
C TYR A 58 -13.34 -0.37 3.89
N ASP A 59 -13.06 -0.67 5.16
CA ASP A 59 -13.89 -0.18 6.28
C ASP A 59 -13.78 1.32 6.50
N VAL A 60 -12.75 1.92 5.93
CA VAL A 60 -12.52 3.35 6.08
C VAL A 60 -13.10 4.06 4.87
N ASP A 61 -14.10 4.90 5.08
CA ASP A 61 -14.76 5.62 3.99
C ASP A 61 -13.80 6.54 3.28
N GLY A 62 -13.90 6.57 1.98
CA GLY A 62 -13.07 7.46 1.16
C GLY A 62 -11.72 6.89 0.77
N VAL A 63 -11.36 5.74 1.33
CA VAL A 63 -10.11 5.07 0.97
C VAL A 63 -10.32 4.21 -0.27
N ARG A 64 -9.43 4.34 -1.23
CA ARG A 64 -9.42 3.48 -2.42
C ARG A 64 -8.45 2.35 -2.17
N ALA A 65 -8.97 1.15 -2.08
CA ALA A 65 -8.17 -0.01 -1.70
C ALA A 65 -8.14 -1.07 -2.79
N TYR A 66 -6.95 -1.62 -3.02
CA TYR A 66 -6.74 -2.69 -3.98
C TYR A 66 -5.80 -3.73 -3.38
N SER A 67 -6.12 -4.99 -3.61
CA SER A 67 -5.19 -6.06 -3.26
C SER A 67 -4.44 -6.50 -4.51
N VAL A 68 -3.19 -6.86 -4.34
CA VAL A 68 -2.32 -7.24 -5.43
C VAL A 68 -1.73 -8.61 -5.14
N GLY A 69 -1.76 -9.48 -6.12
CA GLY A 69 -1.17 -10.82 -5.98
C GLY A 69 0.32 -10.81 -6.20
N GLY A 70 1.03 -9.98 -5.45
CA GLY A 70 2.49 -9.85 -5.61
C GLY A 70 3.14 -9.32 -4.34
N THR A 71 4.36 -8.85 -4.48
CA THR A 71 5.15 -8.33 -3.36
C THR A 71 4.78 -6.87 -3.07
N PRO A 72 5.23 -6.32 -1.94
CA PRO A 72 5.02 -4.88 -1.69
C PRO A 72 5.61 -4.00 -2.79
N ALA A 73 6.75 -4.38 -3.35
CA ALA A 73 7.33 -3.63 -4.47
C ALA A 73 6.41 -3.65 -5.69
N ASP A 74 5.79 -4.79 -5.95
CA ASP A 74 4.80 -4.90 -7.03
C ASP A 74 3.61 -4.00 -6.76
N CYS A 75 3.20 -3.88 -5.50
CA CYS A 75 2.09 -3.01 -5.13
C CYS A 75 2.38 -1.56 -5.48
N VAL A 76 3.57 -1.09 -5.15
CA VAL A 76 3.97 0.28 -5.47
C VAL A 76 3.96 0.48 -6.97
N LYS A 77 4.54 -0.45 -7.70
CA LYS A 77 4.66 -0.35 -9.14
C LYS A 77 3.30 -0.34 -9.83
N VAL A 78 2.43 -1.24 -9.42
CA VAL A 78 1.07 -1.30 -9.96
C VAL A 78 0.30 -0.02 -9.64
N ALA A 79 0.42 0.47 -8.42
CA ALA A 79 -0.26 1.68 -8.03
C ALA A 79 0.17 2.88 -8.87
N LEU A 80 1.46 3.04 -9.06
CA LEU A 80 1.99 4.18 -9.79
C LEU A 80 1.74 4.11 -11.28
N GLU A 81 1.74 2.92 -11.85
CA GLU A 81 1.63 2.77 -13.30
C GLU A 81 0.21 2.54 -13.79
N PHE A 82 -0.64 1.93 -12.96
CA PHE A 82 -1.96 1.51 -13.44
C PHE A 82 -3.13 2.05 -12.63
N LEU A 83 -2.97 2.27 -11.35
CA LEU A 83 -4.11 2.60 -10.50
C LEU A 83 -4.28 4.08 -10.22
N MET A 84 -3.20 4.76 -9.92
CA MET A 84 -3.28 6.17 -9.55
C MET A 84 -3.16 7.05 -10.79
N PRO A 85 -4.11 7.98 -10.98
CA PRO A 85 -4.05 8.85 -12.15
C PRO A 85 -2.90 9.86 -12.07
N GLU A 86 -2.46 10.16 -10.86
CA GLU A 86 -1.35 11.08 -10.64
C GLU A 86 -0.45 10.54 -9.55
N LYS A 87 0.78 10.97 -9.53
CA LYS A 87 1.75 10.50 -8.54
C LYS A 87 1.32 10.88 -7.12
N PRO A 88 1.60 10.01 -6.15
CA PRO A 88 1.34 10.37 -4.76
C PRO A 88 2.36 11.41 -4.29
N ASP A 89 1.95 12.18 -3.29
CA ASP A 89 2.87 13.11 -2.64
C ASP A 89 3.76 12.36 -1.64
N VAL A 90 3.26 11.28 -1.09
CA VAL A 90 4.01 10.49 -0.13
C VAL A 90 3.59 9.02 -0.24
N ILE A 91 4.54 8.13 0.00
CA ILE A 91 4.28 6.69 0.06
C ILE A 91 4.72 6.20 1.43
N PHE A 92 3.77 5.67 2.19
CA PHE A 92 4.05 5.08 3.50
C PHE A 92 4.06 3.55 3.38
N SER A 93 4.96 2.92 4.09
CA SER A 93 4.96 1.47 4.23
C SER A 93 4.80 1.14 5.70
N GLY A 94 3.78 0.41 6.05
CA GLY A 94 3.54 0.03 7.44
C GLY A 94 2.05 -0.22 7.72
N ILE A 95 1.65 -0.32 8.93
CA ILE A 95 2.51 -0.23 10.13
C ILE A 95 3.24 -1.56 10.26
N ASN A 96 4.54 -1.49 10.45
CA ASN A 96 5.33 -2.70 10.63
C ASN A 96 5.14 -3.25 12.04
N SER A 97 5.01 -4.56 12.14
CA SER A 97 4.86 -5.21 13.43
C SER A 97 6.21 -5.78 13.87
N GLY A 98 6.34 -6.08 15.15
CA GLY A 98 7.55 -6.63 15.70
C GLY A 98 8.26 -5.66 16.61
N TYR A 99 9.59 -5.79 16.72
CA TYR A 99 10.36 -4.97 17.64
C TYR A 99 10.35 -3.49 17.27
N ASN A 100 10.27 -3.22 15.99
CA ASN A 100 10.30 -1.85 15.51
C ASN A 100 8.96 -1.53 14.86
N THR A 101 7.97 -1.33 15.69
CA THR A 101 6.66 -0.91 15.19
C THR A 101 6.81 0.51 14.65
N GLY A 102 6.55 0.69 13.39
CA GLY A 102 6.72 2.01 12.81
C GLY A 102 6.23 2.09 11.39
N ILE A 103 6.39 3.26 10.83
CA ILE A 103 5.97 3.59 9.48
C ILE A 103 7.20 4.06 8.73
N ASP A 104 7.46 3.46 7.59
CA ASP A 104 8.55 3.90 6.73
C ASP A 104 7.99 4.81 5.65
N ILE A 105 8.68 5.88 5.39
CA ILE A 105 8.35 6.75 4.26
C ILE A 105 9.22 6.34 3.10
N LEU A 106 8.61 5.75 2.08
CA LEU A 106 9.33 5.29 0.92
C LEU A 106 9.57 6.38 -0.10
N TYR A 107 8.73 7.39 -0.10
CA TYR A 107 8.81 8.48 -1.06
C TYR A 107 8.08 9.68 -0.51
N SER A 108 8.64 10.86 -0.71
CA SER A 108 7.96 12.11 -0.41
C SER A 108 8.32 13.09 -1.50
N GLY A 109 7.32 13.47 -2.27
CA GLY A 109 7.47 14.43 -3.36
C GLY A 109 7.16 15.84 -2.93
N THR A 110 6.66 15.98 -1.72
CA THR A 110 6.32 17.29 -1.19
C THR A 110 7.53 17.88 -0.50
N VAL A 111 8.34 18.46 -1.25
CA VAL A 111 9.38 19.25 -0.61
C VAL A 111 8.82 20.62 -0.52
N GLY A 112 8.42 20.93 0.57
CA GLY A 112 7.70 22.12 0.94
C GLY A 112 8.09 23.36 0.34
#